data_90d8d8c24c66e11336587b1e1cf03c50
#
_entry.id   90d8d8c24c66e11336587b1e1cf03c50
#
_cell.length_a   1.000
_cell.length_b   1.000
_cell.length_c   1.000
_cell.angle_alpha   90.00
_cell.angle_beta   90.00
_cell.angle_gamma   90.00
#
_symmetry.space_group_name_H-M   'P 1'
#
loop_
_entity.id
_entity.type
_entity.pdbx_description
1 polymer ?
#
loop_
_entity_poly.entity_id
_entity_poly.type
_entity_poly.pdbx_seq_one_letter_code
_entity_poly.pdbx_strand_id
1 'polypeptide(L)'
;MKYLHTMIRIADPDATLSFFKLLGLEEVRRMDSEKGRFTLYFLAAPGQQGVAELELTYNWPPEDGSAPEEYTGGRNFGHLAYRVENIYETCQKLMDAGVTINRPPRDGHMAFVKTPDGISIELLQDGHLPPQEPWANMENTGSW
;
A
#
# COMPACT_ATOMS: atom_id res chain seq x y z
N MET A 1 22.95 -13.89 1.76
CA MET A 1 21.98 -13.10 0.98
C MET A 1 20.96 -12.53 1.96
N LYS A 2 20.54 -11.29 1.78
CA LYS A 2 19.53 -10.63 2.63
C LYS A 2 18.56 -9.89 1.71
N TYR A 3 17.24 -10.07 1.91
CA TYR A 3 16.23 -9.24 1.26
C TYR A 3 16.29 -7.81 1.81
N LEU A 4 16.22 -6.80 0.93
CA LEU A 4 16.32 -5.39 1.32
C LEU A 4 14.97 -4.68 1.23
N HIS A 5 14.41 -4.61 0.02
CA HIS A 5 13.16 -3.89 -0.22
C HIS A 5 12.44 -4.38 -1.49
N THR A 6 11.17 -4.03 -1.59
CA THR A 6 10.41 -4.00 -2.86
C THR A 6 10.28 -2.55 -3.29
N MET A 7 10.53 -2.25 -4.57
CA MET A 7 10.30 -0.93 -5.14
C MET A 7 9.00 -0.90 -5.94
N ILE A 8 8.20 0.14 -5.73
CA ILE A 8 7.05 0.49 -6.57
C ILE A 8 7.13 1.96 -7.00
N ARG A 9 6.61 2.28 -8.20
CA ARG A 9 6.49 3.66 -8.67
C ARG A 9 5.17 4.26 -8.20
N ILE A 10 5.22 5.55 -7.90
CA ILE A 10 4.07 6.32 -7.41
C ILE A 10 3.93 7.62 -8.18
N ALA A 11 2.70 8.02 -8.48
CA ALA A 11 2.39 9.28 -9.17
C ALA A 11 2.17 10.44 -8.20
N ASP A 12 1.57 10.17 -7.03
CA ASP A 12 1.29 11.17 -5.99
C ASP A 12 1.91 10.73 -4.66
N PRO A 13 3.05 11.33 -4.26
CA PRO A 13 3.71 11.03 -3.01
C PRO A 13 2.82 11.28 -1.77
N ASP A 14 2.10 12.40 -1.73
CA ASP A 14 1.31 12.77 -0.55
C ASP A 14 0.15 11.79 -0.33
N ALA A 15 -0.55 11.44 -1.39
CA ALA A 15 -1.63 10.46 -1.34
C ALA A 15 -1.11 9.08 -0.93
N THR A 16 0.02 8.65 -1.50
CA THR A 16 0.57 7.31 -1.23
C THR A 16 1.19 7.21 0.17
N LEU A 17 1.92 8.22 0.62
CA LEU A 17 2.45 8.28 1.99
C LEU A 17 1.32 8.28 3.02
N SER A 18 0.24 9.03 2.77
CA SER A 18 -0.95 9.06 3.63
C SER A 18 -1.61 7.68 3.70
N PHE A 19 -1.74 6.99 2.57
CA PHE A 19 -2.29 5.63 2.51
C PHE A 19 -1.48 4.65 3.37
N PHE A 20 -0.16 4.58 3.19
CA PHE A 20 0.67 3.66 3.96
C PHE A 20 0.76 4.03 5.45
N LYS A 21 0.64 5.31 5.79
CA LYS A 21 0.53 5.75 7.18
C LYS A 21 -0.74 5.24 7.86
N LEU A 22 -1.88 5.13 7.14
CA LEU A 22 -3.10 4.51 7.67
C LEU A 22 -2.89 3.04 8.04
N LEU A 23 -2.01 2.33 7.30
CA LEU A 23 -1.60 0.96 7.61
C LEU A 23 -0.55 0.87 8.73
N GLY A 24 -0.03 2.00 9.21
CA GLY A 24 0.97 2.05 10.27
C GLY A 24 2.42 2.00 9.79
N LEU A 25 2.69 2.13 8.48
CA LEU A 25 4.05 2.27 7.99
C LEU A 25 4.58 3.68 8.27
N GLU A 26 5.86 3.76 8.55
CA GLU A 26 6.58 5.00 8.82
C GLU A 26 7.64 5.25 7.74
N GLU A 27 7.84 6.50 7.35
CA GLU A 27 8.97 6.89 6.52
C GLU A 27 10.25 6.81 7.34
N VAL A 28 11.17 5.95 6.92
CA VAL A 28 12.44 5.72 7.65
C VAL A 28 13.61 6.46 7.02
N ARG A 29 13.54 6.80 5.75
CA ARG A 29 14.52 7.65 5.06
C ARG A 29 13.96 8.15 3.73
N ARG A 30 14.58 9.20 3.21
CA ARG A 30 14.27 9.82 1.92
C ARG A 30 15.57 10.18 1.20
N MET A 31 15.52 10.15 -0.14
CA MET A 31 16.65 10.57 -0.97
C MET A 31 16.14 11.22 -2.26
N ASP A 32 16.64 12.41 -2.53
CA ASP A 32 16.41 13.12 -3.80
C ASP A 32 17.59 12.92 -4.73
N SER A 33 17.31 12.76 -6.02
CA SER A 33 18.31 12.70 -7.08
C SER A 33 18.01 13.76 -8.14
N GLU A 34 18.70 14.90 -8.06
CA GLU A 34 18.60 15.97 -9.05
C GLU A 34 18.97 15.46 -10.46
N LYS A 35 20.08 14.73 -10.56
CA LYS A 35 20.54 14.20 -11.84
C LYS A 35 19.56 13.18 -12.44
N GLY A 36 18.96 12.34 -11.59
CA GLY A 36 18.01 11.30 -12.01
C GLY A 36 16.56 11.81 -12.07
N ARG A 37 16.30 12.99 -11.50
CA ARG A 37 14.98 13.61 -11.40
C ARG A 37 13.94 12.71 -10.76
N PHE A 38 14.27 12.21 -9.56
CA PHE A 38 13.35 11.39 -8.76
C PHE A 38 13.59 11.58 -7.27
N THR A 39 12.58 11.23 -6.48
CA THR A 39 12.66 11.08 -5.03
C THR A 39 12.35 9.64 -4.65
N LEU A 40 13.16 9.09 -3.75
CA LEU A 40 12.92 7.79 -3.10
C LEU A 40 12.42 8.01 -1.68
N TYR A 41 11.33 7.35 -1.33
CA TYR A 41 10.81 7.26 0.04
C TYR A 41 10.90 5.82 0.49
N PHE A 42 11.53 5.56 1.61
CA PHE A 42 11.61 4.22 2.19
C PHE A 42 10.69 4.14 3.40
N LEU A 43 9.77 3.20 3.36
CA LEU A 43 8.79 2.97 4.43
C LEU A 43 9.04 1.62 5.08
N ALA A 44 8.72 1.52 6.37
CA ALA A 44 8.75 0.26 7.09
C ALA A 44 7.64 0.22 8.13
N ALA A 45 7.14 -0.98 8.43
CA ALA A 45 6.35 -1.21 9.63
C ALA A 45 7.25 -1.05 10.88
N PRO A 46 6.70 -0.68 12.05
CA PRO A 46 7.48 -0.55 13.28
C PRO A 46 8.30 -1.81 13.57
N GLY A 47 9.60 -1.62 13.84
CA GLY A 47 10.53 -2.72 14.09
C GLY A 47 11.02 -3.48 12.84
N GLN A 48 10.62 -3.09 11.64
CA GLN A 48 11.01 -3.76 10.38
C GLN A 48 12.03 -2.96 9.55
N GLN A 49 12.58 -1.89 10.09
CA GLN A 49 13.61 -1.08 9.45
C GLN A 49 14.84 -1.93 9.09
N GLY A 50 15.28 -1.85 7.84
CA GLY A 50 16.42 -2.61 7.33
C GLY A 50 16.18 -4.12 7.18
N VAL A 51 14.92 -4.58 7.29
CA VAL A 51 14.54 -6.00 7.16
C VAL A 51 13.62 -6.20 5.94
N ALA A 52 12.50 -5.48 5.87
CA ALA A 52 11.54 -5.58 4.79
C ALA A 52 10.96 -4.18 4.52
N GLU A 53 11.69 -3.37 3.77
CA GLU A 53 11.27 -2.01 3.45
C GLU A 53 10.48 -1.95 2.15
N LEU A 54 9.64 -0.95 2.04
CA LEU A 54 8.98 -0.56 0.80
C LEU A 54 9.68 0.71 0.28
N GLU A 55 10.25 0.63 -0.92
CA GLU A 55 10.79 1.79 -1.63
C GLU A 55 9.73 2.35 -2.58
N LEU A 56 9.34 3.60 -2.38
CA LEU A 56 8.47 4.33 -3.27
C LEU A 56 9.34 5.24 -4.16
N THR A 57 9.25 5.07 -5.47
CA THR A 57 9.96 5.94 -6.43
C THR A 57 8.98 6.91 -7.06
N TYR A 58 9.17 8.19 -6.80
CA TYR A 58 8.48 9.28 -7.46
C TYR A 58 9.38 9.92 -8.53
N ASN A 59 9.07 9.69 -9.80
CA ASN A 59 9.74 10.38 -10.92
C ASN A 59 9.17 11.79 -11.05
N TRP A 60 10.05 12.79 -11.03
CA TRP A 60 9.61 14.19 -11.16
C TRP A 60 9.02 14.46 -12.55
N PRO A 61 8.03 15.34 -12.64
CA PRO A 61 7.43 15.70 -13.93
C PRO A 61 8.48 16.14 -14.95
N PRO A 62 8.29 15.83 -16.26
CA PRO A 62 9.19 16.26 -17.30
C PRO A 62 9.36 17.79 -17.34
N GLU A 63 10.59 18.28 -17.61
CA GLU A 63 10.88 19.73 -17.69
C GLU A 63 10.46 20.34 -19.02
N ASP A 64 10.25 19.52 -20.05
CA ASP A 64 9.83 19.95 -21.37
C ASP A 64 8.32 20.20 -21.51
N GLY A 65 7.57 20.05 -20.42
CA GLY A 65 6.12 20.25 -20.37
C GLY A 65 5.31 19.09 -20.96
N SER A 66 5.94 17.96 -21.28
CA SER A 66 5.23 16.73 -21.64
C SER A 66 4.47 16.16 -20.43
N ALA A 67 3.50 15.27 -20.70
CA ALA A 67 2.73 14.62 -19.63
C ALA A 67 3.63 13.74 -18.74
N PRO A 68 3.38 13.71 -17.42
CA PRO A 68 4.02 12.73 -16.54
C PRO A 68 3.76 11.29 -17.00
N GLU A 69 4.64 10.38 -16.59
CA GLU A 69 4.47 8.96 -16.84
C GLU A 69 3.19 8.44 -16.14
N GLU A 70 2.38 7.68 -16.86
CA GLU A 70 1.23 6.97 -16.29
C GLU A 70 1.62 5.53 -15.97
N TYR A 71 1.27 5.07 -14.78
CA TYR A 71 1.54 3.71 -14.33
C TYR A 71 0.34 2.83 -14.54
N THR A 72 0.48 1.85 -15.44
CA THR A 72 -0.55 0.85 -15.71
C THR A 72 -0.18 -0.47 -15.02
N GLY A 73 -1.17 -1.13 -14.44
CA GLY A 73 -0.99 -2.43 -13.82
C GLY A 73 -0.65 -3.51 -14.85
N GLY A 74 0.43 -4.26 -14.60
CA GLY A 74 0.72 -5.51 -15.30
C GLY A 74 0.22 -6.71 -14.49
N ARG A 75 0.27 -7.90 -15.10
CA ARG A 75 -0.10 -9.15 -14.39
C ARG A 75 1.06 -9.85 -13.70
N ASN A 76 2.28 -9.43 -13.99
CA ASN A 76 3.48 -10.04 -13.41
C ASN A 76 3.61 -9.74 -11.91
N PHE A 77 3.44 -8.45 -11.52
CA PHE A 77 3.39 -8.08 -10.11
C PHE A 77 2.01 -8.43 -9.52
N GLY A 78 1.97 -9.10 -8.38
CA GLY A 78 0.75 -9.47 -7.68
C GLY A 78 0.33 -8.42 -6.66
N HIS A 79 0.79 -8.57 -5.43
CA HIS A 79 0.44 -7.69 -4.30
C HIS A 79 1.57 -7.62 -3.26
N LEU A 80 1.46 -6.66 -2.37
CA LEU A 80 2.18 -6.62 -1.10
C LEU A 80 1.27 -7.14 0.00
N ALA A 81 1.80 -7.92 0.95
CA ALA A 81 1.02 -8.46 2.06
C ALA A 81 1.50 -7.92 3.40
N TYR A 82 0.58 -7.52 4.25
CA TYR A 82 0.83 -7.06 5.61
C TYR A 82 -0.03 -7.81 6.61
N ARG A 83 0.57 -8.21 7.73
CA ARG A 83 -0.15 -8.75 8.87
C ARG A 83 -0.61 -7.60 9.76
N VAL A 84 -1.88 -7.65 10.19
CA VAL A 84 -2.50 -6.64 11.04
C VAL A 84 -3.07 -7.28 12.31
N GLU A 85 -3.05 -6.55 13.42
CA GLU A 85 -3.51 -7.02 14.71
C GLU A 85 -5.04 -7.20 14.77
N ASN A 86 -5.78 -6.29 14.11
CA ASN A 86 -7.25 -6.36 13.99
C ASN A 86 -7.68 -5.92 12.58
N ILE A 87 -8.04 -6.90 11.76
CA ILE A 87 -8.39 -6.65 10.35
C ILE A 87 -9.67 -5.81 10.20
N TYR A 88 -10.62 -5.94 11.12
CA TYR A 88 -11.86 -5.17 11.07
C TYR A 88 -11.62 -3.70 11.38
N GLU A 89 -10.85 -3.40 12.43
CA GLU A 89 -10.48 -2.03 12.79
C GLU A 89 -9.62 -1.39 11.68
N THR A 90 -8.69 -2.14 11.11
CA THR A 90 -7.85 -1.67 10.01
C THR A 90 -8.69 -1.33 8.78
N CYS A 91 -9.60 -2.22 8.37
CA CYS A 91 -10.49 -1.98 7.24
C CYS A 91 -11.46 -0.82 7.50
N GLN A 92 -11.98 -0.69 8.73
CA GLN A 92 -12.85 0.44 9.09
C GLN A 92 -12.10 1.77 8.99
N LYS A 93 -10.91 1.85 9.55
CA LYS A 93 -10.04 3.04 9.47
C LYS A 93 -9.73 3.44 8.03
N LEU A 94 -9.43 2.47 7.17
CA LEU A 94 -9.20 2.71 5.74
C LEU A 94 -10.46 3.23 5.05
N MET A 95 -11.61 2.61 5.29
CA MET A 95 -12.90 3.00 4.72
C MET A 95 -13.31 4.40 5.17
N ASP A 96 -13.12 4.75 6.44
CA ASP A 96 -13.40 6.09 6.99
C ASP A 96 -12.51 7.17 6.35
N ALA A 97 -11.32 6.79 5.88
CA ALA A 97 -10.41 7.65 5.12
C ALA A 97 -10.68 7.67 3.61
N GLY A 98 -11.76 7.02 3.14
CA GLY A 98 -12.16 7.00 1.73
C GLY A 98 -11.48 5.92 0.89
N VAL A 99 -10.76 4.99 1.49
CA VAL A 99 -10.16 3.86 0.78
C VAL A 99 -11.21 2.79 0.51
N THR A 100 -11.31 2.36 -0.73
CA THR A 100 -12.21 1.25 -1.10
C THR A 100 -11.67 -0.08 -0.58
N ILE A 101 -12.50 -0.84 0.15
CA ILE A 101 -12.20 -2.21 0.53
C ILE A 101 -12.63 -3.12 -0.63
N ASN A 102 -11.67 -3.53 -1.45
CA ASN A 102 -11.94 -4.31 -2.67
C ASN A 102 -12.44 -5.72 -2.35
N ARG A 103 -11.79 -6.41 -1.43
CA ARG A 103 -12.29 -7.64 -0.83
C ARG A 103 -12.47 -7.43 0.68
N PRO A 104 -13.71 -7.36 1.18
CA PRO A 104 -13.97 -7.25 2.61
C PRO A 104 -13.47 -8.45 3.41
N PRO A 105 -13.12 -8.28 4.69
CA PRO A 105 -12.65 -9.37 5.57
C PRO A 105 -13.81 -10.24 6.08
N ARG A 106 -14.58 -10.86 5.16
CA ARG A 106 -15.80 -11.62 5.49
C ARG A 106 -15.56 -12.79 6.43
N ASP A 107 -14.39 -13.40 6.31
CA ASP A 107 -13.96 -14.57 7.10
C ASP A 107 -13.17 -14.19 8.36
N GLY A 108 -12.96 -12.88 8.61
CA GLY A 108 -12.13 -12.41 9.72
C GLY A 108 -10.64 -12.68 9.53
N HIS A 109 -10.21 -13.02 8.30
CA HIS A 109 -8.84 -13.45 8.04
C HIS A 109 -8.10 -12.60 7.01
N MET A 110 -8.75 -12.26 5.89
CA MET A 110 -8.09 -11.64 4.75
C MET A 110 -8.95 -10.53 4.12
N ALA A 111 -8.30 -9.42 3.75
CA ALA A 111 -8.91 -8.35 2.98
C ALA A 111 -7.95 -7.88 1.87
N PHE A 112 -8.50 -7.23 0.85
CA PHE A 112 -7.72 -6.51 -0.17
C PHE A 112 -8.18 -5.08 -0.31
N VAL A 113 -7.20 -4.19 -0.43
CA VAL A 113 -7.35 -2.78 -0.80
C VAL A 113 -6.34 -2.44 -1.90
N LYS A 114 -6.42 -1.24 -2.45
CA LYS A 114 -5.43 -0.74 -3.42
C LYS A 114 -4.84 0.58 -2.98
N THR A 115 -3.56 0.78 -3.31
CA THR A 115 -2.91 2.09 -3.21
C THR A 115 -3.53 3.08 -4.19
N PRO A 116 -3.27 4.39 -4.07
CA PRO A 116 -3.69 5.39 -5.07
C PRO A 116 -3.30 5.04 -6.51
N ASP A 117 -2.14 4.39 -6.71
CA ASP A 117 -1.66 3.94 -8.03
C ASP A 117 -2.17 2.54 -8.44
N GLY A 118 -3.11 1.97 -7.69
CA GLY A 118 -3.77 0.71 -8.03
C GLY A 118 -2.99 -0.56 -7.68
N ILE A 119 -1.92 -0.46 -6.89
CA ILE A 119 -1.19 -1.64 -6.39
C ILE A 119 -2.02 -2.34 -5.33
N SER A 120 -2.23 -3.65 -5.49
CA SER A 120 -2.98 -4.46 -4.53
C SER A 120 -2.20 -4.64 -3.23
N ILE A 121 -2.91 -4.47 -2.12
CA ILE A 121 -2.42 -4.72 -0.76
C ILE A 121 -3.30 -5.78 -0.12
N GLU A 122 -2.70 -6.90 0.25
CA GLU A 122 -3.34 -7.94 1.04
C GLU A 122 -3.15 -7.65 2.52
N LEU A 123 -4.24 -7.67 3.27
CA LEU A 123 -4.23 -7.57 4.73
C LEU A 123 -4.58 -8.94 5.32
N LEU A 124 -3.73 -9.43 6.20
CA LEU A 124 -3.89 -10.71 6.87
C LEU A 124 -4.02 -10.52 8.38
N GLN A 125 -5.06 -11.10 8.96
CA GLN A 125 -5.27 -11.09 10.40
C GLN A 125 -4.14 -11.83 11.13
N ASP A 126 -3.61 -11.25 12.21
CA ASP A 126 -2.78 -11.97 13.15
C ASP A 126 -3.67 -12.87 14.05
N GLY A 127 -3.41 -14.17 14.00
CA GLY A 127 -4.30 -15.13 14.64
C GLY A 127 -5.62 -15.32 13.88
N HIS A 128 -6.73 -15.45 14.61
CA HIS A 128 -8.05 -15.72 14.06
C HIS A 128 -9.12 -14.87 14.72
N LEU A 129 -9.95 -14.21 13.93
CA LEU A 129 -11.17 -13.53 14.36
C LEU A 129 -12.39 -14.21 13.73
N PRO A 130 -13.51 -14.34 14.46
CA PRO A 130 -14.74 -14.86 13.87
C PRO A 130 -15.32 -13.88 12.84
N PRO A 131 -16.11 -14.36 11.86
CA PRO A 131 -16.89 -13.49 10.99
C PRO A 131 -17.71 -12.48 11.80
N GLN A 132 -17.76 -11.24 11.33
CA GLN A 132 -18.42 -10.12 12.01
C GLN A 132 -19.20 -9.26 11.02
N GLU A 133 -20.42 -8.87 11.41
CA GLU A 133 -21.18 -7.88 10.63
C GLU A 133 -20.59 -6.46 10.80
N PRO A 134 -20.68 -5.59 9.79
CA PRO A 134 -21.32 -5.83 8.47
C PRO A 134 -20.42 -6.59 7.47
N TRP A 135 -19.17 -6.88 7.80
CA TRP A 135 -18.15 -7.42 6.91
C TRP A 135 -18.51 -8.81 6.35
N ALA A 136 -19.16 -9.65 7.15
CA ALA A 136 -19.49 -11.03 6.79
C ALA A 136 -20.32 -11.13 5.50
N ASN A 137 -21.17 -10.13 5.24
CA ASN A 137 -22.08 -10.10 4.09
C ASN A 137 -21.73 -9.01 3.05
N MET A 138 -20.61 -8.29 3.21
CA MET A 138 -20.21 -7.27 2.24
C MET A 138 -19.75 -7.88 0.92
N GLU A 139 -20.24 -7.32 -0.19
CA GLU A 139 -19.83 -7.69 -1.53
C GLU A 139 -18.42 -7.16 -1.88
N ASN A 140 -17.78 -7.81 -2.85
CA ASN A 140 -16.53 -7.30 -3.41
C ASN A 140 -16.77 -6.02 -4.21
N THR A 141 -15.80 -5.11 -4.20
CA THR A 141 -15.82 -3.89 -5.02
C THR A 141 -14.65 -3.91 -6.00
N GLY A 142 -14.95 -4.04 -7.29
CA GLY A 142 -13.93 -4.12 -8.34
C GLY A 142 -13.10 -5.41 -8.26
N SER A 143 -11.82 -5.29 -8.61
CA SER A 143 -10.83 -6.39 -8.63
C SER A 143 -9.60 -6.02 -7.80
N TRP A 144 -8.83 -7.03 -7.42
CA TRP A 144 -7.58 -6.89 -6.68
C TRP A 144 -6.49 -7.83 -7.20
#